data_36bfbe3da79fd34dcd1af6baef07081a
#
_entry.id   36bfbe3da79fd34dcd1af6baef07081a
#
_cell.length_a   1.000
_cell.length_b   1.000
_cell.length_c   1.000
_cell.angle_alpha   90.00
_cell.angle_beta   90.00
_cell.angle_gamma   90.00
#
_symmetry.space_group_name_H-M   'P 1'
#
loop_
_entity.id
_entity.type
_entity.pdbx_description
1 polymer ?
#
loop_
_entity_poly.entity_id
_entity_poly.type
_entity_poly.pdbx_seq_one_letter_code
_entity_poly.pdbx_strand_id
1 'polypeptide(L)'
;MKKMIMAMVMALCSLGISAQTENGFKKIEVQDSFVVNPFTYFRDGLLLAAGDKDGYNAMTIGWGSVGTIWGRSLPLMTVYVAPKRYTHEFMEKSKYFTVMQFSDADILEYMGKHSGRDGDKAKALRLHVAFTQNGAPYFKEADAVVECEIMYSAPFDVQNFRNDVPRKMYANFPAGIHTMYMGQVVGIWKK
;
A
#
# COMPACT_ATOMS: atom_id res chain seq x y z
N MET A 1 -15.50 35.27 -58.12
CA MET A 1 -15.91 34.52 -56.90
C MET A 1 -14.66 33.87 -56.29
N LYS A 2 -14.07 34.51 -55.32
CA LYS A 2 -12.82 34.01 -54.65
C LYS A 2 -13.24 33.18 -53.43
N LYS A 3 -12.92 31.89 -53.43
CA LYS A 3 -13.12 31.01 -52.25
C LYS A 3 -11.97 31.27 -51.27
N MET A 4 -12.29 31.81 -50.11
CA MET A 4 -11.40 31.95 -48.97
C MET A 4 -11.35 30.61 -48.25
N ILE A 5 -10.19 29.95 -48.28
CA ILE A 5 -9.92 28.74 -47.46
C ILE A 5 -9.40 29.25 -46.12
N MET A 6 -10.22 29.08 -45.09
CA MET A 6 -9.86 29.39 -43.71
C MET A 6 -9.13 28.17 -43.12
N ALA A 7 -7.79 28.26 -43.01
CA ALA A 7 -6.98 27.26 -42.34
C ALA A 7 -7.14 27.41 -40.81
N MET A 8 -7.80 26.45 -40.21
CA MET A 8 -7.94 26.35 -38.76
C MET A 8 -6.69 25.67 -38.20
N VAL A 9 -5.79 26.47 -37.65
CA VAL A 9 -4.61 25.96 -36.92
C VAL A 9 -5.10 25.45 -35.58
N MET A 10 -5.20 24.13 -35.44
CA MET A 10 -5.34 23.48 -34.11
C MET A 10 -4.00 23.58 -33.38
N ALA A 11 -3.93 24.47 -32.41
CA ALA A 11 -2.85 24.46 -31.43
C ALA A 11 -3.09 23.26 -30.51
N LEU A 12 -2.33 22.19 -30.71
CA LEU A 12 -2.18 21.13 -29.72
C LEU A 12 -1.45 21.72 -28.50
N CYS A 13 -2.20 22.15 -27.49
CA CYS A 13 -1.67 22.30 -26.16
C CYS A 13 -1.29 20.92 -25.64
N SER A 14 -0.05 20.51 -25.81
CA SER A 14 0.53 19.42 -25.03
C SER A 14 0.60 19.89 -23.58
N LEU A 15 -0.45 19.57 -22.81
CA LEU A 15 -0.40 19.61 -21.36
C LEU A 15 0.63 18.56 -20.94
N GLY A 16 1.87 19.00 -20.80
CA GLY A 16 2.89 18.24 -20.12
C GLY A 16 2.37 17.96 -18.72
N ILE A 17 2.00 16.70 -18.43
CA ILE A 17 1.72 16.24 -17.08
C ILE A 17 3.05 16.34 -16.33
N SER A 18 3.27 17.48 -15.68
CA SER A 18 4.36 17.65 -14.73
C SER A 18 4.12 16.62 -13.63
N ALA A 19 4.99 15.62 -13.54
CA ALA A 19 4.94 14.66 -12.45
C ALA A 19 5.03 15.44 -11.14
N GLN A 20 3.93 15.50 -10.39
CA GLN A 20 3.90 16.18 -9.10
C GLN A 20 4.87 15.48 -8.17
N THR A 21 5.92 16.21 -7.80
CA THR A 21 6.91 15.74 -6.82
C THR A 21 6.54 16.32 -5.47
N GLU A 22 6.18 15.47 -4.52
CA GLU A 22 5.89 15.85 -3.14
C GLU A 22 6.82 15.08 -2.21
N ASN A 23 7.47 15.79 -1.28
CA ASN A 23 8.43 15.18 -0.32
C ASN A 23 9.55 14.34 -0.99
N GLY A 24 9.98 14.70 -2.20
CA GLY A 24 11.00 13.98 -2.97
C GLY A 24 10.47 12.76 -3.74
N PHE A 25 9.16 12.48 -3.69
CA PHE A 25 8.54 11.39 -4.43
C PHE A 25 8.02 11.86 -5.79
N LYS A 26 8.21 11.02 -6.81
CA LYS A 26 7.62 11.16 -8.13
C LYS A 26 6.49 10.15 -8.28
N LYS A 27 5.29 10.62 -8.65
CA LYS A 27 4.18 9.75 -9.01
C LYS A 27 4.51 8.98 -10.28
N ILE A 28 4.23 7.69 -10.32
CA ILE A 28 4.43 6.83 -11.48
C ILE A 28 3.12 6.19 -11.91
N GLU A 29 3.04 5.84 -13.20
CA GLU A 29 1.90 5.10 -13.73
C GLU A 29 1.97 3.63 -13.27
N VAL A 30 0.85 3.16 -12.71
CA VAL A 30 0.78 1.85 -12.06
C VAL A 30 1.03 0.72 -13.05
N GLN A 31 0.46 0.81 -14.25
CA GLN A 31 0.48 -0.29 -15.22
C GLN A 31 1.80 -0.40 -15.98
N ASP A 32 2.48 0.72 -16.21
CA ASP A 32 3.64 0.76 -17.11
C ASP A 32 4.98 0.80 -16.36
N SER A 33 4.98 1.26 -15.13
CA SER A 33 6.22 1.59 -14.41
C SER A 33 6.40 0.84 -13.08
N PHE A 34 5.38 0.16 -12.57
CA PHE A 34 5.50 -0.63 -11.35
C PHE A 34 5.87 -2.08 -11.69
N VAL A 35 7.18 -2.34 -11.74
CA VAL A 35 7.72 -3.67 -12.02
C VAL A 35 8.28 -4.26 -10.75
N VAL A 36 7.72 -5.39 -10.30
CA VAL A 36 8.18 -6.14 -9.14
C VAL A 36 8.15 -7.64 -9.44
N ASN A 37 9.00 -8.41 -8.77
CA ASN A 37 8.85 -9.86 -8.76
C ASN A 37 7.75 -10.22 -7.74
N PRO A 38 6.57 -10.70 -8.17
CA PRO A 38 5.43 -10.93 -7.29
C PRO A 38 5.69 -11.98 -6.21
N PHE A 39 6.64 -12.91 -6.44
CA PHE A 39 6.95 -13.99 -5.50
C PHE A 39 7.95 -13.58 -4.42
N THR A 40 8.64 -12.46 -4.58
CA THR A 40 9.63 -11.98 -3.61
C THR A 40 9.33 -10.61 -3.04
N TYR A 41 8.41 -9.87 -3.64
CA TYR A 41 8.11 -8.47 -3.28
C TYR A 41 7.77 -8.27 -1.80
N PHE A 42 7.01 -9.20 -1.22
CA PHE A 42 6.65 -9.14 0.21
C PHE A 42 7.63 -9.88 1.11
N ARG A 43 8.40 -10.84 0.56
CA ARG A 43 9.25 -11.76 1.35
C ARG A 43 10.24 -11.06 2.26
N ASP A 44 10.86 -10.00 1.76
CA ASP A 44 11.93 -9.28 2.46
C ASP A 44 11.37 -8.20 3.40
N GLY A 45 10.04 -8.10 3.47
CA GLY A 45 9.31 -7.17 4.32
C GLY A 45 8.93 -5.87 3.61
N LEU A 46 7.71 -5.44 3.85
CA LEU A 46 7.20 -4.12 3.47
C LEU A 46 6.53 -3.49 4.67
N LEU A 47 6.43 -2.17 4.71
CA LEU A 47 5.76 -1.47 5.79
C LEU A 47 4.33 -1.13 5.39
N LEU A 48 3.35 -1.72 6.07
CA LEU A 48 1.93 -1.39 5.94
C LEU A 48 1.58 -0.28 6.94
N ALA A 49 0.88 0.77 6.50
CA ALA A 49 0.31 1.79 7.37
C ALA A 49 -1.17 2.04 7.05
N ALA A 50 -1.95 2.28 8.10
CA ALA A 50 -3.37 2.62 8.03
C ALA A 50 -3.75 3.60 9.14
N GLY A 51 -4.87 4.28 8.96
CA GLY A 51 -5.34 5.37 9.82
C GLY A 51 -5.38 6.68 9.05
N ASP A 52 -5.36 7.77 9.78
CA ASP A 52 -5.42 9.14 9.26
C ASP A 52 -4.62 10.10 10.17
N LYS A 53 -4.82 11.41 9.97
CA LYS A 53 -4.16 12.47 10.77
C LYS A 53 -4.53 12.45 12.26
N ASP A 54 -5.68 11.87 12.61
CA ASP A 54 -6.18 11.81 14.00
C ASP A 54 -5.63 10.56 14.73
N GLY A 55 -5.12 9.60 13.98
CA GLY A 55 -4.43 8.42 14.50
C GLY A 55 -4.08 7.41 13.43
N TYR A 56 -2.89 6.87 13.50
CA TYR A 56 -2.40 5.86 12.56
C TYR A 56 -1.49 4.85 13.24
N ASN A 57 -1.29 3.72 12.58
CA ASN A 57 -0.24 2.79 12.94
C ASN A 57 0.38 2.15 11.71
N ALA A 58 1.64 1.73 11.85
CA ALA A 58 2.37 1.00 10.83
C ALA A 58 2.96 -0.29 11.38
N MET A 59 3.13 -1.31 10.53
CA MET A 59 3.75 -2.59 10.87
C MET A 59 4.42 -3.20 9.65
N THR A 60 5.45 -3.98 9.87
CA THR A 60 6.04 -4.78 8.81
C THR A 60 5.16 -5.98 8.49
N ILE A 61 4.95 -6.20 7.21
CA ILE A 61 4.25 -7.35 6.63
C ILE A 61 5.20 -8.11 5.71
N GLY A 62 5.08 -9.45 5.70
CA GLY A 62 5.84 -10.34 4.80
C GLY A 62 4.94 -11.15 3.88
N TRP A 63 3.62 -10.95 3.95
CA TRP A 63 2.64 -11.65 3.14
C TRP A 63 1.76 -10.68 2.38
N GLY A 64 1.58 -10.97 1.10
CA GLY A 64 0.74 -10.18 0.22
C GLY A 64 0.81 -10.70 -1.20
N SER A 65 0.05 -10.08 -2.07
CA SER A 65 0.08 -10.32 -3.51
C SER A 65 -0.25 -9.06 -4.30
N VAL A 66 0.19 -9.02 -5.54
CA VAL A 66 -0.17 -8.00 -6.52
C VAL A 66 -0.76 -8.68 -7.75
N GLY A 67 -1.74 -8.05 -8.37
CA GLY A 67 -2.41 -8.63 -9.52
C GLY A 67 -3.57 -7.79 -10.00
N THR A 68 -4.56 -8.43 -10.60
CA THR A 68 -5.80 -7.80 -11.10
C THR A 68 -7.01 -8.63 -10.72
N ILE A 69 -8.13 -7.97 -10.39
CA ILE A 69 -9.43 -8.60 -10.14
C ILE A 69 -10.55 -7.61 -10.49
N TRP A 70 -11.74 -8.12 -10.80
CA TRP A 70 -12.93 -7.33 -11.15
C TRP A 70 -12.80 -6.41 -12.37
N GLY A 71 -11.75 -6.56 -13.16
CA GLY A 71 -11.52 -5.79 -14.38
C GLY A 71 -10.12 -5.92 -14.92
N ARG A 72 -9.93 -5.75 -16.23
CA ARG A 72 -8.64 -5.91 -16.89
C ARG A 72 -7.61 -4.82 -16.49
N SER A 73 -8.11 -3.66 -16.07
CA SER A 73 -7.30 -2.47 -15.79
C SER A 73 -7.32 -2.08 -14.31
N LEU A 74 -7.81 -2.96 -13.43
CA LEU A 74 -7.87 -2.67 -12.00
C LEU A 74 -6.66 -3.31 -11.29
N PRO A 75 -5.58 -2.55 -11.06
CA PRO A 75 -4.44 -3.07 -10.32
C PRO A 75 -4.82 -3.27 -8.86
N LEU A 76 -4.43 -4.39 -8.30
CA LEU A 76 -4.77 -4.80 -6.95
C LEU A 76 -3.54 -5.15 -6.15
N MET A 77 -3.55 -4.76 -4.88
CA MET A 77 -2.65 -5.25 -3.86
C MET A 77 -3.45 -5.89 -2.72
N THR A 78 -3.09 -7.11 -2.35
CA THR A 78 -3.69 -7.81 -1.22
C THR A 78 -2.69 -7.89 -0.08
N VAL A 79 -3.12 -7.57 1.13
CA VAL A 79 -2.33 -7.69 2.35
C VAL A 79 -3.08 -8.49 3.41
N TYR A 80 -2.35 -9.08 4.35
CA TYR A 80 -2.92 -9.95 5.41
C TYR A 80 -2.51 -9.41 6.77
N VAL A 81 -3.50 -9.10 7.62
CA VAL A 81 -3.26 -8.54 8.96
C VAL A 81 -3.96 -9.39 10.01
N ALA A 82 -3.21 -9.89 10.97
CA ALA A 82 -3.78 -10.69 12.05
C ALA A 82 -4.51 -9.80 13.08
N PRO A 83 -5.64 -10.26 13.67
CA PRO A 83 -6.54 -9.42 14.47
C PRO A 83 -5.91 -8.88 15.76
N LYS A 84 -4.90 -9.55 16.32
CA LYS A 84 -4.18 -9.04 17.50
C LYS A 84 -3.10 -8.00 17.18
N ARG A 85 -2.81 -7.74 15.91
CA ARG A 85 -1.89 -6.66 15.52
C ARG A 85 -2.57 -5.31 15.66
N TYR A 86 -1.89 -4.33 16.27
CA TYR A 86 -2.48 -3.01 16.50
C TYR A 86 -2.91 -2.32 15.19
N THR A 87 -2.17 -2.51 14.11
CA THR A 87 -2.54 -1.99 12.78
C THR A 87 -3.89 -2.52 12.28
N HIS A 88 -4.33 -3.72 12.74
CA HIS A 88 -5.64 -4.25 12.37
C HIS A 88 -6.78 -3.32 12.78
N GLU A 89 -6.71 -2.69 13.95
CA GLU A 89 -7.74 -1.75 14.42
C GLU A 89 -7.87 -0.52 13.51
N PHE A 90 -6.78 -0.11 12.88
CA PHE A 90 -6.76 0.98 11.90
C PHE A 90 -7.26 0.51 10.54
N MET A 91 -6.85 -0.68 10.08
CA MET A 91 -7.34 -1.26 8.82
C MET A 91 -8.86 -1.41 8.79
N GLU A 92 -9.48 -1.82 9.91
CA GLU A 92 -10.95 -1.97 10.02
C GLU A 92 -11.72 -0.64 9.89
N LYS A 93 -11.06 0.48 10.16
CA LYS A 93 -11.69 1.81 10.14
C LYS A 93 -11.29 2.65 8.93
N SER A 94 -10.22 2.29 8.26
CA SER A 94 -9.65 3.06 7.16
C SER A 94 -10.34 2.72 5.84
N LYS A 95 -10.52 3.73 5.01
CA LYS A 95 -10.88 3.54 3.59
C LYS A 95 -9.64 3.25 2.75
N TYR A 96 -8.49 3.81 3.12
CA TYR A 96 -7.23 3.70 2.41
C TYR A 96 -6.13 3.17 3.33
N PHE A 97 -5.16 2.49 2.73
CA PHE A 97 -3.91 2.10 3.38
C PHE A 97 -2.73 2.35 2.44
N THR A 98 -1.53 2.39 3.00
CA THR A 98 -0.30 2.43 2.21
C THR A 98 0.57 1.22 2.47
N VAL A 99 1.30 0.80 1.43
CA VAL A 99 2.40 -0.17 1.54
C VAL A 99 3.66 0.53 1.06
N MET A 100 4.69 0.52 1.90
CA MET A 100 5.92 1.25 1.66
C MET A 100 7.11 0.29 1.58
N GLN A 101 8.02 0.60 0.67
CA GLN A 101 9.30 -0.07 0.54
C GLN A 101 10.38 0.75 1.29
N PHE A 102 11.24 0.04 2.00
CA PHE A 102 12.40 0.59 2.67
C PHE A 102 13.63 -0.27 2.34
N SER A 103 14.74 0.37 2.00
CA SER A 103 16.04 -0.30 1.83
C SER A 103 16.70 -0.60 3.18
N ASP A 104 16.32 0.11 4.23
CA ASP A 104 16.82 -0.07 5.58
C ASP A 104 16.08 -1.21 6.28
N ALA A 105 16.75 -2.36 6.44
CA ALA A 105 16.19 -3.54 7.08
C ALA A 105 15.94 -3.33 8.59
N ASP A 106 16.69 -2.46 9.27
CA ASP A 106 16.54 -2.19 10.71
C ASP A 106 15.19 -1.52 10.99
N ILE A 107 14.74 -0.64 10.08
CA ILE A 107 13.40 -0.03 10.15
C ILE A 107 12.32 -1.10 10.09
N LEU A 108 12.42 -2.00 9.11
CA LEU A 108 11.44 -3.08 8.93
C LEU A 108 11.45 -4.04 10.13
N GLU A 109 12.62 -4.40 10.63
CA GLU A 109 12.75 -5.26 11.80
C GLU A 109 12.11 -4.63 13.04
N TYR A 110 12.44 -3.37 13.34
CA TYR A 110 11.90 -2.65 14.49
C TYR A 110 10.36 -2.52 14.39
N MET A 111 9.85 -2.08 13.24
CA MET A 111 8.41 -1.91 12.99
C MET A 111 7.63 -3.23 13.10
N GLY A 112 8.25 -4.36 12.77
CA GLY A 112 7.67 -5.69 12.89
C GLY A 112 7.66 -6.26 14.31
N LYS A 113 8.70 -5.94 15.12
CA LYS A 113 8.88 -6.49 16.47
C LYS A 113 8.19 -5.70 17.56
N HIS A 114 8.02 -4.37 17.39
CA HIS A 114 7.43 -3.50 18.41
C HIS A 114 5.96 -3.22 18.13
N SER A 115 5.16 -3.12 19.19
CA SER A 115 3.75 -2.74 19.08
C SER A 115 3.59 -1.22 19.16
N GLY A 116 2.70 -0.66 18.33
CA GLY A 116 2.32 0.75 18.47
C GLY A 116 1.51 1.06 19.73
N ARG A 117 1.04 0.02 20.44
CA ARG A 117 0.42 0.20 21.77
C ARG A 117 1.45 0.53 22.86
N ASP A 118 2.71 0.15 22.64
CA ASP A 118 3.78 0.33 23.62
C ASP A 118 4.51 1.68 23.45
N GLY A 119 4.22 2.40 22.37
CA GLY A 119 4.81 3.71 22.08
C GLY A 119 4.85 4.07 20.60
N ASP A 120 5.25 5.30 20.33
CA ASP A 120 5.38 5.84 18.97
C ASP A 120 6.64 5.30 18.28
N LYS A 121 6.46 4.30 17.44
CA LYS A 121 7.53 3.65 16.69
C LYS A 121 8.16 4.58 15.64
N ALA A 122 7.37 5.45 15.03
CA ALA A 122 7.87 6.39 14.04
C ALA A 122 8.84 7.38 14.69
N LYS A 123 8.47 7.91 15.85
CA LYS A 123 9.33 8.79 16.64
C LYS A 123 10.63 8.10 17.09
N ALA A 124 10.54 6.84 17.54
CA ALA A 124 11.69 6.04 17.94
C ALA A 124 12.70 5.86 16.81
N LEU A 125 12.23 5.73 15.57
CA LEU A 125 13.04 5.58 14.35
C LEU A 125 13.33 6.91 13.65
N ARG A 126 12.85 8.04 14.18
CA ARG A 126 12.96 9.38 13.56
C ARG A 126 12.34 9.44 12.16
N LEU A 127 11.26 8.69 11.94
CA LEU A 127 10.51 8.72 10.69
C LEU A 127 9.50 9.88 10.73
N HIS A 128 9.33 10.54 9.58
CA HIS A 128 8.42 11.67 9.43
C HIS A 128 7.17 11.24 8.67
N VAL A 129 6.06 11.15 9.41
CA VAL A 129 4.76 10.84 8.79
C VAL A 129 4.29 11.99 7.90
N ALA A 130 3.71 11.64 6.78
CA ALA A 130 2.93 12.49 5.90
C ALA A 130 1.66 11.75 5.48
N PHE A 131 0.74 12.44 4.82
CA PHE A 131 -0.53 11.87 4.39
C PHE A 131 -0.73 12.10 2.91
N THR A 132 -1.27 11.10 2.21
CA THR A 132 -1.66 11.23 0.81
C THR A 132 -2.82 12.21 0.66
N GLN A 133 -3.20 12.52 -0.57
CA GLN A 133 -4.39 13.35 -0.82
C GLN A 133 -5.68 12.70 -0.30
N ASN A 134 -5.73 11.36 -0.23
CA ASN A 134 -6.86 10.60 0.34
C ASN A 134 -6.76 10.43 1.87
N GLY A 135 -5.72 10.97 2.51
CA GLY A 135 -5.52 10.94 3.95
C GLY A 135 -4.81 9.69 4.48
N ALA A 136 -4.34 8.79 3.63
CA ALA A 136 -3.60 7.60 4.08
C ALA A 136 -2.18 7.98 4.56
N PRO A 137 -1.72 7.42 5.70
CA PRO A 137 -0.40 7.74 6.25
C PRO A 137 0.74 7.09 5.46
N TYR A 138 1.85 7.80 5.30
CA TYR A 138 3.11 7.27 4.79
C TYR A 138 4.31 7.95 5.46
N PHE A 139 5.50 7.38 5.32
CA PHE A 139 6.73 7.98 5.84
C PHE A 139 7.57 8.58 4.71
N LYS A 140 8.07 9.79 4.95
CA LYS A 140 8.89 10.53 3.96
C LYS A 140 10.20 9.80 3.63
N GLU A 141 10.67 8.92 4.50
CA GLU A 141 11.91 8.15 4.35
C GLU A 141 11.75 6.92 3.44
N ALA A 142 10.52 6.49 3.15
CA ALA A 142 10.28 5.35 2.26
C ALA A 142 10.88 5.55 0.86
N ASP A 143 11.35 4.49 0.22
CA ASP A 143 11.86 4.48 -1.15
C ASP A 143 10.73 4.48 -2.18
N ALA A 144 9.64 3.80 -1.84
CA ALA A 144 8.41 3.78 -2.63
C ALA A 144 7.18 3.71 -1.72
N VAL A 145 6.07 4.28 -2.18
CA VAL A 145 4.78 4.27 -1.51
C VAL A 145 3.72 3.82 -2.51
N VAL A 146 2.95 2.80 -2.14
CA VAL A 146 1.77 2.35 -2.87
C VAL A 146 0.55 2.65 -2.02
N GLU A 147 -0.37 3.46 -2.51
CA GLU A 147 -1.65 3.75 -1.86
C GLU A 147 -2.75 2.87 -2.45
N CYS A 148 -3.56 2.30 -1.56
CA CYS A 148 -4.65 1.40 -1.93
C CYS A 148 -5.96 1.83 -1.29
N GLU A 149 -7.05 1.80 -2.05
CA GLU A 149 -8.42 1.89 -1.55
C GLU A 149 -8.93 0.48 -1.22
N ILE A 150 -9.41 0.26 0.01
CA ILE A 150 -9.93 -1.05 0.43
C ILE A 150 -11.23 -1.34 -0.33
N MET A 151 -11.21 -2.39 -1.14
CA MET A 151 -12.35 -2.85 -1.93
C MET A 151 -13.09 -4.02 -1.27
N TYR A 152 -12.36 -4.83 -0.52
CA TYR A 152 -12.89 -6.01 0.15
C TYR A 152 -12.02 -6.39 1.34
N SER A 153 -12.66 -6.84 2.42
CA SER A 153 -11.97 -7.47 3.55
C SER A 153 -12.76 -8.67 4.08
N ALA A 154 -12.05 -9.72 4.43
CA ALA A 154 -12.62 -10.88 5.11
C ALA A 154 -11.53 -11.64 5.90
N PRO A 155 -11.84 -12.15 7.10
CA PRO A 155 -10.98 -13.11 7.76
C PRO A 155 -10.93 -14.41 6.96
N PHE A 156 -9.80 -15.13 7.02
CA PHE A 156 -9.79 -16.50 6.51
C PHE A 156 -10.72 -17.38 7.35
N ASP A 157 -11.51 -18.20 6.67
CA ASP A 157 -12.32 -19.23 7.29
C ASP A 157 -11.52 -20.56 7.32
N VAL A 158 -11.30 -21.11 8.51
CA VAL A 158 -10.58 -22.38 8.68
C VAL A 158 -11.25 -23.55 7.96
N GLN A 159 -12.56 -23.51 7.75
CA GLN A 159 -13.30 -24.53 7.03
C GLN A 159 -12.95 -24.56 5.52
N ASN A 160 -12.48 -23.43 5.00
CA ASN A 160 -12.11 -23.28 3.61
C ASN A 160 -10.65 -23.66 3.31
N PHE A 161 -9.83 -23.98 4.30
CA PHE A 161 -8.47 -24.49 4.07
C PHE A 161 -8.53 -25.90 3.45
N ARG A 162 -7.92 -26.05 2.26
CA ARG A 162 -7.99 -27.28 1.47
C ARG A 162 -6.80 -28.22 1.70
N ASN A 163 -5.76 -27.77 2.43
CA ASN A 163 -4.61 -28.59 2.80
C ASN A 163 -4.11 -28.28 4.21
N ASP A 164 -3.12 -29.04 4.67
CA ASP A 164 -2.62 -28.98 6.03
C ASP A 164 -1.68 -27.82 6.33
N VAL A 165 -1.09 -27.18 5.32
CA VAL A 165 -0.11 -26.11 5.54
C VAL A 165 -0.74 -24.94 6.31
N PRO A 166 -1.82 -24.30 5.84
CA PRO A 166 -2.46 -23.23 6.60
C PRO A 166 -3.11 -23.74 7.90
N ARG A 167 -3.68 -24.96 7.93
CA ARG A 167 -4.27 -25.53 9.15
C ARG A 167 -3.26 -25.65 10.27
N LYS A 168 -2.09 -26.25 9.99
CA LYS A 168 -1.01 -26.42 10.96
C LYS A 168 -0.43 -25.09 11.41
N MET A 169 -0.27 -24.15 10.47
CA MET A 169 0.24 -22.81 10.77
C MET A 169 -0.70 -22.07 11.74
N TYR A 170 -2.00 -22.05 11.46
CA TYR A 170 -2.96 -21.30 12.29
C TYR A 170 -3.36 -22.03 13.59
N ALA A 171 -3.14 -23.33 13.72
CA ALA A 171 -3.43 -24.07 14.95
C ALA A 171 -2.78 -23.43 16.19
N ASN A 172 -1.60 -22.85 16.05
CA ASN A 172 -0.83 -22.25 17.13
C ASN A 172 -0.37 -20.81 16.82
N PHE A 173 -0.97 -20.13 15.84
CA PHE A 173 -0.56 -18.77 15.48
C PHE A 173 -1.08 -17.77 16.52
N PRO A 174 -0.18 -17.15 17.33
CA PRO A 174 -0.60 -16.40 18.52
C PRO A 174 -1.37 -15.11 18.20
N ALA A 175 -1.20 -14.55 17.02
CA ALA A 175 -1.87 -13.32 16.60
C ALA A 175 -3.27 -13.55 16.02
N GLY A 176 -3.71 -14.81 15.87
CA GLY A 176 -5.01 -15.18 15.31
C GLY A 176 -5.00 -15.31 13.78
N ILE A 177 -6.14 -15.69 13.23
CA ILE A 177 -6.33 -15.90 11.80
C ILE A 177 -6.37 -14.56 11.09
N HIS A 178 -5.56 -14.38 10.05
CA HIS A 178 -5.46 -13.12 9.33
C HIS A 178 -6.77 -12.73 8.64
N THR A 179 -7.05 -11.45 8.65
CA THR A 179 -7.98 -10.79 7.74
C THR A 179 -7.22 -10.45 6.45
N MET A 180 -7.79 -10.83 5.33
CA MET A 180 -7.36 -10.43 4.01
C MET A 180 -7.97 -9.06 3.67
N TYR A 181 -7.16 -8.12 3.21
CA TYR A 181 -7.61 -6.83 2.68
C TYR A 181 -7.18 -6.74 1.22
N MET A 182 -8.15 -6.58 0.34
CA MET A 182 -7.91 -6.39 -1.10
C MET A 182 -8.10 -4.92 -1.42
N GLY A 183 -7.04 -4.26 -1.85
CA GLY A 183 -7.04 -2.84 -2.15
C GLY A 183 -6.77 -2.55 -3.63
N GLN A 184 -7.60 -1.71 -4.24
CA GLN A 184 -7.28 -1.12 -5.54
C GLN A 184 -6.11 -0.18 -5.39
N VAL A 185 -5.07 -0.35 -6.17
CA VAL A 185 -3.94 0.59 -6.22
C VAL A 185 -4.41 1.88 -6.89
N VAL A 186 -4.43 2.97 -6.13
CA VAL A 186 -4.88 4.30 -6.58
C VAL A 186 -3.73 5.27 -6.82
N GLY A 187 -2.54 4.95 -6.32
CA GLY A 187 -1.34 5.75 -6.56
C GLY A 187 -0.06 5.01 -6.19
N ILE A 188 1.02 5.31 -6.91
CA ILE A 188 2.36 4.83 -6.60
C ILE A 188 3.32 6.01 -6.75
N TRP A 189 4.22 6.14 -5.78
CA TRP A 189 5.28 7.16 -5.76
C TRP A 189 6.61 6.49 -5.45
N LYS A 190 7.65 6.93 -6.17
CA LYS A 190 9.05 6.50 -5.95
C LYS A 190 9.96 7.72 -5.81
N LYS A 191 11.04 7.55 -5.07
CA LYS A 191 12.17 8.49 -5.08
C LYS A 191 13.05 8.30 -6.30
#